data_e9419515ec83dfda825191a0711a4d38
#
_entry.id   e9419515ec83dfda825191a0711a4d38
#
_cell.length_a   1.000
_cell.length_b   1.000
_cell.length_c   1.000
_cell.angle_alpha   90.00
_cell.angle_beta   90.00
_cell.angle_gamma   90.00
#
_symmetry.space_group_name_H-M   'P 1'
#
loop_
_entity.id
_entity.type
_entity.pdbx_description
1 polymer ?
#
loop_
_entity_poly.entity_id
_entity_poly.type
_entity_poly.pdbx_seq_one_letter_code
_entity_poly.pdbx_strand_id
1 'polypeptide(L)'
;VRGVILAAGQGQRLRPDTDALPKTLLPVTATETILDTIVRGLAEVGVTDLAITVGHAAERIREHAPVLEDRYGVSVAIVDNDKPHWNNAYSLWTAREHYAHGAVLVNGDTVHPTSIERNLLAAAATDPRLLIALDDHKQLTDEAMKVRVGAGGVELIHKQQPIATAAGEYIGVSLIPTGVAEDLTKALEATYTRDTTLYYEDAFQLLAEAGQIGTVSTGPVAWTEVDDHADWALAKTIAEGL
;
A
#
# COMPACT_ATOMS: atom_id res chain seq x y z
N VAL A 1 11.15 4.08 11.64
CA VAL A 1 10.29 3.54 10.54
C VAL A 1 9.57 4.71 9.92
N ARG A 2 9.59 4.82 8.59
CA ARG A 2 8.92 5.87 7.81
C ARG A 2 7.62 5.32 7.22
N GLY A 3 6.63 6.17 6.93
CA GLY A 3 5.49 5.79 6.11
C GLY A 3 5.82 6.04 4.63
N VAL A 4 5.54 5.07 3.75
CA VAL A 4 5.61 5.26 2.29
C VAL A 4 4.23 4.99 1.71
N ILE A 5 3.65 5.99 1.04
CA ILE A 5 2.29 5.92 0.48
C ILE A 5 2.37 6.01 -1.04
N LEU A 6 1.81 5.04 -1.74
CA LEU A 6 1.79 5.01 -3.20
C LEU A 6 0.55 5.73 -3.75
N ALA A 7 0.70 6.95 -4.21
CA ALA A 7 -0.40 7.81 -4.67
C ALA A 7 -0.25 8.30 -6.13
N ALA A 8 0.53 7.60 -6.96
CA ALA A 8 0.82 8.01 -8.34
C ALA A 8 -0.23 7.56 -9.37
N GLY A 9 -1.21 6.73 -8.99
CA GLY A 9 -2.19 6.10 -9.88
C GLY A 9 -3.19 7.08 -10.51
N GLN A 10 -3.67 6.75 -11.73
CA GLN A 10 -4.57 7.60 -12.52
C GLN A 10 -6.06 7.48 -12.16
N GLY A 11 -6.48 6.41 -11.48
CA GLY A 11 -7.88 6.21 -11.08
C GLY A 11 -8.90 6.19 -12.24
N GLN A 12 -8.56 5.61 -13.39
CA GLN A 12 -9.33 5.72 -14.64
C GLN A 12 -10.78 5.24 -14.53
N ARG A 13 -11.06 4.23 -13.69
CA ARG A 13 -12.41 3.65 -13.48
C ARG A 13 -13.33 4.56 -12.67
N LEU A 14 -12.77 5.58 -12.01
CA LEU A 14 -13.48 6.57 -11.20
C LEU A 14 -13.72 7.89 -11.93
N ARG A 15 -13.45 7.96 -13.24
CA ARG A 15 -13.76 9.15 -14.04
C ARG A 15 -15.27 9.38 -14.10
N PRO A 16 -15.72 10.66 -14.11
CA PRO A 16 -14.92 11.89 -14.24
C PRO A 16 -14.32 12.43 -12.92
N ASP A 17 -14.61 11.85 -11.76
CA ASP A 17 -14.20 12.37 -10.45
C ASP A 17 -12.66 12.46 -10.29
N THR A 18 -11.93 11.60 -11.00
CA THR A 18 -10.47 11.56 -10.98
C THR A 18 -9.79 12.26 -12.17
N ASP A 19 -10.51 12.99 -13.02
CA ASP A 19 -9.91 13.71 -14.14
C ASP A 19 -8.90 14.78 -13.69
N ALA A 20 -9.23 15.52 -12.63
CA ALA A 20 -8.42 16.59 -12.06
C ALA A 20 -8.03 16.36 -10.59
N LEU A 21 -8.37 15.21 -10.03
CA LEU A 21 -8.13 14.87 -8.64
C LEU A 21 -7.48 13.47 -8.55
N PRO A 22 -6.37 13.29 -7.82
CA PRO A 22 -5.83 11.96 -7.58
C PRO A 22 -6.85 11.11 -6.81
N LYS A 23 -6.95 9.82 -7.14
CA LYS A 23 -7.84 8.86 -6.48
C LYS A 23 -7.74 8.93 -4.94
N THR A 24 -6.53 9.04 -4.43
CA THR A 24 -6.23 9.12 -2.99
C THR A 24 -6.83 10.35 -2.30
N LEU A 25 -7.20 11.41 -3.04
CA LEU A 25 -7.87 12.60 -2.51
C LEU A 25 -9.40 12.55 -2.66
N LEU A 26 -9.98 11.44 -3.07
CA LEU A 26 -11.43 11.27 -3.04
C LEU A 26 -11.96 11.32 -1.60
N PRO A 27 -13.03 12.11 -1.32
CA PRO A 27 -13.57 12.23 0.02
C PRO A 27 -14.25 10.92 0.46
N VAL A 28 -13.96 10.48 1.67
CA VAL A 28 -14.58 9.30 2.30
C VAL A 28 -15.44 9.66 3.51
N THR A 29 -15.18 10.82 4.13
CA THR A 29 -16.07 11.43 5.11
C THR A 29 -16.31 12.90 4.75
N ALA A 30 -17.06 13.65 5.59
CA ALA A 30 -17.26 15.09 5.40
C ALA A 30 -15.95 15.91 5.49
N THR A 31 -14.92 15.37 6.13
CA THR A 31 -13.67 16.09 6.46
C THR A 31 -12.41 15.37 6.06
N GLU A 32 -12.49 14.12 5.61
CA GLU A 32 -11.33 13.28 5.31
C GLU A 32 -11.42 12.69 3.90
N THR A 33 -10.29 12.64 3.23
CA THR A 33 -10.04 11.88 2.01
C THR A 33 -9.50 10.49 2.33
N ILE A 34 -9.32 9.62 1.32
CA ILE A 34 -8.62 8.34 1.48
C ILE A 34 -7.23 8.59 2.06
N LEU A 35 -6.49 9.58 1.55
CA LEU A 35 -5.15 9.91 2.04
C LEU A 35 -5.16 10.36 3.50
N ASP A 36 -6.16 11.15 3.92
CA ASP A 36 -6.32 11.56 5.31
C ASP A 36 -6.46 10.35 6.23
N THR A 37 -7.26 9.33 5.87
CA THR A 37 -7.45 8.14 6.70
C THR A 37 -6.16 7.33 6.85
N ILE A 38 -5.37 7.20 5.76
CA ILE A 38 -4.06 6.52 5.79
C ILE A 38 -3.08 7.29 6.68
N VAL A 39 -2.96 8.60 6.49
CA VAL A 39 -2.03 9.44 7.27
C VAL A 39 -2.40 9.44 8.75
N ARG A 40 -3.68 9.55 9.08
CA ARG A 40 -4.17 9.44 10.46
C ARG A 40 -3.78 8.09 11.07
N GLY A 41 -4.03 6.97 10.37
CA GLY A 41 -3.68 5.63 10.83
C GLY A 41 -2.18 5.47 11.11
N LEU A 42 -1.33 5.96 10.23
CA LEU A 42 0.13 5.96 10.41
C LEU A 42 0.54 6.81 11.61
N ALA A 43 -0.01 8.02 11.75
CA ALA A 43 0.28 8.91 12.89
C ALA A 43 -0.13 8.28 14.23
N GLU A 44 -1.27 7.61 14.31
CA GLU A 44 -1.76 6.92 15.52
C GLU A 44 -0.84 5.78 16.00
N VAL A 45 -0.07 5.18 15.09
CA VAL A 45 0.95 4.17 15.48
C VAL A 45 2.36 4.77 15.63
N GLY A 46 2.48 6.10 15.60
CA GLY A 46 3.75 6.81 15.81
C GLY A 46 4.63 6.90 14.56
N VAL A 47 4.10 6.61 13.37
CA VAL A 47 4.78 6.79 12.07
C VAL A 47 4.45 8.17 11.54
N THR A 48 5.27 9.15 11.88
CA THR A 48 5.03 10.57 11.61
C THR A 48 5.91 11.19 10.54
N ASP A 49 6.91 10.46 10.02
CA ASP A 49 7.75 10.87 8.90
C ASP A 49 7.28 10.11 7.65
N LEU A 50 6.68 10.80 6.70
CA LEU A 50 5.97 10.21 5.57
C LEU A 50 6.62 10.59 4.23
N ALA A 51 6.59 9.67 3.27
CA ALA A 51 6.92 9.92 1.87
C ALA A 51 5.72 9.49 1.01
N ILE A 52 5.22 10.39 0.18
CA ILE A 52 4.09 10.14 -0.71
C ILE A 52 4.58 10.18 -2.15
N THR A 53 4.48 9.05 -2.87
CA THR A 53 4.78 9.03 -4.30
C THR A 53 3.61 9.61 -5.07
N VAL A 54 3.91 10.56 -5.95
CA VAL A 54 2.91 11.28 -6.74
C VAL A 54 3.16 11.15 -8.23
N GLY A 55 2.10 11.24 -9.03
CA GLY A 55 2.17 11.15 -10.48
C GLY A 55 1.01 11.93 -11.12
N HIS A 56 -0.14 11.27 -11.33
CA HIS A 56 -1.32 11.94 -11.84
C HIS A 56 -1.82 13.03 -10.87
N ALA A 57 -2.07 14.23 -11.41
CA ALA A 57 -2.55 15.41 -10.67
C ALA A 57 -1.73 15.71 -9.38
N ALA A 58 -0.41 15.51 -9.42
CA ALA A 58 0.53 15.62 -8.30
C ALA A 58 0.38 16.93 -7.50
N GLU A 59 0.08 18.06 -8.19
CA GLU A 59 -0.08 19.35 -7.53
C GLU A 59 -1.19 19.37 -6.48
N ARG A 60 -2.25 18.57 -6.66
CA ARG A 60 -3.33 18.45 -5.67
C ARG A 60 -2.84 17.82 -4.36
N ILE A 61 -1.95 16.83 -4.44
CA ILE A 61 -1.35 16.23 -3.24
C ILE A 61 -0.38 17.22 -2.59
N ARG A 62 0.41 17.98 -3.40
CA ARG A 62 1.30 19.03 -2.86
C ARG A 62 0.54 20.13 -2.12
N GLU A 63 -0.62 20.54 -2.68
CA GLU A 63 -1.51 21.52 -2.04
C GLU A 63 -2.14 20.98 -0.75
N HIS A 64 -2.38 19.66 -0.67
CA HIS A 64 -2.99 19.01 0.49
C HIS A 64 -1.97 18.64 1.58
N ALA A 65 -0.70 18.45 1.25
CA ALA A 65 0.33 18.03 2.20
C ALA A 65 0.45 18.91 3.46
N PRO A 66 0.42 20.27 3.38
CA PRO A 66 0.42 21.11 4.58
C PRO A 66 -0.79 20.90 5.49
N VAL A 67 -1.94 20.52 4.91
CA VAL A 67 -3.16 20.20 5.70
C VAL A 67 -2.96 18.92 6.49
N LEU A 68 -2.31 17.89 5.88
CA LEU A 68 -1.99 16.65 6.55
C LEU A 68 -1.00 16.89 7.70
N GLU A 69 0.05 17.69 7.44
CA GLU A 69 1.07 18.04 8.44
C GLU A 69 0.47 18.74 9.66
N ASP A 70 -0.36 19.74 9.42
CA ASP A 70 -1.02 20.52 10.50
C ASP A 70 -2.03 19.65 11.28
N ARG A 71 -2.84 18.88 10.58
CA ARG A 71 -3.93 18.10 11.19
C ARG A 71 -3.45 16.89 11.99
N TYR A 72 -2.44 16.17 11.48
CA TYR A 72 -2.02 14.89 12.03
C TYR A 72 -0.63 14.93 12.71
N GLY A 73 0.05 16.08 12.69
CA GLY A 73 1.36 16.22 13.31
C GLY A 73 2.45 15.38 12.63
N VAL A 74 2.37 15.24 11.32
CA VAL A 74 3.31 14.48 10.49
C VAL A 74 4.21 15.40 9.68
N SER A 75 5.31 14.88 9.14
CA SER A 75 6.09 15.53 8.08
C SER A 75 5.95 14.77 6.76
N VAL A 76 5.76 15.47 5.66
CA VAL A 76 5.46 14.88 4.36
C VAL A 76 6.53 15.24 3.34
N ALA A 77 7.27 14.24 2.85
CA ALA A 77 8.12 14.34 1.68
C ALA A 77 7.35 13.91 0.43
N ILE A 78 7.35 14.73 -0.61
CA ILE A 78 6.75 14.36 -1.90
C ILE A 78 7.82 13.72 -2.78
N VAL A 79 7.50 12.56 -3.35
CA VAL A 79 8.36 11.78 -4.24
C VAL A 79 7.74 11.73 -5.62
N ASP A 80 8.37 12.40 -6.57
CA ASP A 80 7.87 12.45 -7.95
C ASP A 80 8.13 11.13 -8.69
N ASN A 81 7.07 10.55 -9.26
CA ASN A 81 7.17 9.50 -10.25
C ASN A 81 7.17 10.15 -11.64
N ASP A 82 8.33 10.21 -12.28
CA ASP A 82 8.51 10.78 -13.62
C ASP A 82 8.00 9.87 -14.75
N LYS A 83 7.52 8.67 -14.43
CA LYS A 83 6.91 7.67 -15.33
C LYS A 83 5.49 7.30 -14.87
N PRO A 84 4.55 8.24 -14.75
CA PRO A 84 3.23 7.98 -14.18
C PRO A 84 2.35 7.03 -15.02
N HIS A 85 2.79 6.66 -16.22
CA HIS A 85 2.16 5.67 -17.10
C HIS A 85 2.73 4.25 -16.93
N TRP A 86 3.82 4.09 -16.16
CA TRP A 86 4.32 2.78 -15.74
C TRP A 86 3.55 2.31 -14.51
N ASN A 87 3.58 1.01 -14.25
CA ASN A 87 2.88 0.46 -13.10
C ASN A 87 3.63 0.73 -11.78
N ASN A 88 3.05 0.32 -10.68
CA ASN A 88 3.44 0.70 -9.32
C ASN A 88 4.80 0.12 -8.86
N ALA A 89 5.39 -0.87 -9.56
CA ALA A 89 6.75 -1.31 -9.30
C ALA A 89 7.76 -0.15 -9.40
N TYR A 90 7.62 0.67 -10.42
CA TYR A 90 8.46 1.86 -10.57
C TYR A 90 8.12 2.94 -9.52
N SER A 91 6.84 3.12 -9.20
CA SER A 91 6.42 4.08 -8.16
C SER A 91 7.06 3.75 -6.81
N LEU A 92 7.09 2.48 -6.42
CA LEU A 92 7.75 2.07 -5.17
C LEU A 92 9.27 2.22 -5.26
N TRP A 93 9.89 1.92 -6.40
CA TRP A 93 11.33 2.10 -6.61
C TRP A 93 11.75 3.57 -6.48
N THR A 94 10.93 4.53 -6.94
CA THR A 94 11.25 5.97 -6.77
C THR A 94 11.37 6.37 -5.30
N ALA A 95 10.65 5.69 -4.40
CA ALA A 95 10.70 5.92 -2.96
C ALA A 95 11.84 5.18 -2.22
N ARG A 96 12.79 4.52 -2.92
CA ARG A 96 13.80 3.63 -2.32
C ARG A 96 14.62 4.26 -1.19
N GLU A 97 14.95 5.54 -1.28
CA GLU A 97 15.68 6.26 -0.23
C GLU A 97 14.83 6.43 1.04
N HIS A 98 13.51 6.42 0.89
CA HIS A 98 12.56 6.61 1.99
C HIS A 98 12.28 5.32 2.76
N TYR A 99 12.42 4.13 2.14
CA TYR A 99 12.29 2.85 2.84
C TYR A 99 13.63 2.18 3.19
N ALA A 100 14.77 2.77 2.81
CA ALA A 100 16.10 2.19 3.06
C ALA A 100 16.39 1.87 4.54
N HIS A 101 15.79 2.61 5.46
CA HIS A 101 15.92 2.42 6.90
C HIS A 101 14.66 1.85 7.57
N GLY A 102 13.85 1.16 6.79
CA GLY A 102 12.59 0.55 7.21
C GLY A 102 11.39 1.48 7.03
N ALA A 103 10.29 0.90 6.51
CA ALA A 103 9.06 1.65 6.26
C ALA A 103 7.80 0.79 6.42
N VAL A 104 6.69 1.44 6.79
CA VAL A 104 5.34 0.94 6.53
C VAL A 104 4.95 1.43 5.14
N LEU A 105 4.71 0.51 4.23
CA LEU A 105 4.20 0.78 2.88
C LEU A 105 2.68 0.67 2.89
N VAL A 106 2.00 1.64 2.31
CA VAL A 106 0.53 1.64 2.15
C VAL A 106 0.16 2.04 0.73
N ASN A 107 -0.70 1.25 0.09
CA ASN A 107 -1.34 1.66 -1.16
C ASN A 107 -2.28 2.84 -0.91
N GLY A 108 -2.16 3.90 -1.72
CA GLY A 108 -2.90 5.16 -1.53
C GLY A 108 -4.39 5.09 -1.85
N ASP A 109 -4.93 3.92 -2.09
CA ASP A 109 -6.32 3.65 -2.43
C ASP A 109 -7.01 2.68 -1.45
N THR A 110 -6.31 2.23 -0.41
CA THR A 110 -6.83 1.31 0.59
C THR A 110 -7.38 2.04 1.80
N VAL A 111 -8.63 1.77 2.17
CA VAL A 111 -9.27 2.25 3.40
C VAL A 111 -9.38 1.08 4.36
N HIS A 112 -8.76 1.20 5.54
CA HIS A 112 -8.62 0.13 6.51
C HIS A 112 -8.41 0.68 7.94
N PRO A 113 -8.65 -0.11 9.00
CA PRO A 113 -8.41 0.33 10.37
C PRO A 113 -6.92 0.29 10.74
N THR A 114 -6.49 1.20 11.61
CA THR A 114 -5.12 1.36 12.16
C THR A 114 -4.57 0.09 12.85
N SER A 115 -5.45 -0.85 13.21
CA SER A 115 -5.02 -2.13 13.79
C SER A 115 -4.09 -2.93 12.85
N ILE A 116 -4.15 -2.69 11.53
CA ILE A 116 -3.33 -3.37 10.54
C ILE A 116 -1.86 -2.95 10.68
N GLU A 117 -1.58 -1.65 10.69
CA GLU A 117 -0.22 -1.13 10.89
C GLU A 117 0.32 -1.52 12.27
N ARG A 118 -0.53 -1.44 13.30
CA ARG A 118 -0.16 -1.84 14.66
C ARG A 118 0.26 -3.30 14.75
N ASN A 119 -0.46 -4.20 14.08
CA ASN A 119 -0.16 -5.61 14.07
C ASN A 119 1.14 -5.92 13.28
N LEU A 120 1.37 -5.25 12.14
CA LEU A 120 2.61 -5.35 11.37
C LEU A 120 3.82 -4.90 12.20
N LEU A 121 3.72 -3.73 12.85
CA LEU A 121 4.79 -3.19 13.69
C LEU A 121 5.08 -4.10 14.90
N ALA A 122 4.05 -4.69 15.51
CA ALA A 122 4.23 -5.63 16.60
C ALA A 122 4.90 -6.94 16.16
N ALA A 123 4.51 -7.48 15.00
CA ALA A 123 5.08 -8.71 14.45
C ALA A 123 6.56 -8.57 14.06
N ALA A 124 6.98 -7.37 13.66
CA ALA A 124 8.37 -7.07 13.32
C ALA A 124 9.37 -7.26 14.48
N ALA A 125 8.89 -7.28 15.71
CA ALA A 125 9.74 -7.56 16.86
C ALA A 125 10.31 -8.99 16.87
N THR A 126 9.67 -9.92 16.17
CA THR A 126 10.03 -11.34 16.15
C THR A 126 10.28 -11.90 14.74
N ASP A 127 9.86 -11.19 13.70
CA ASP A 127 10.04 -11.61 12.31
C ASP A 127 10.81 -10.52 11.53
N PRO A 128 12.05 -10.79 11.08
CA PRO A 128 12.88 -9.81 10.38
C PRO A 128 12.57 -9.70 8.88
N ARG A 129 11.61 -10.47 8.36
CA ARG A 129 11.23 -10.48 6.95
C ARG A 129 10.38 -9.26 6.60
N LEU A 130 10.22 -8.98 5.31
CA LEU A 130 9.16 -8.12 4.82
C LEU A 130 7.81 -8.75 5.19
N LEU A 131 6.97 -8.01 5.91
CA LEU A 131 5.68 -8.50 6.40
C LEU A 131 4.54 -7.87 5.59
N ILE A 132 3.67 -8.70 5.03
CA ILE A 132 2.47 -8.26 4.32
C ILE A 132 1.22 -8.50 5.17
N ALA A 133 0.30 -7.54 5.17
CA ALA A 133 -1.01 -7.70 5.78
C ALA A 133 -1.87 -8.62 4.90
N LEU A 134 -2.30 -9.74 5.45
CA LEU A 134 -3.07 -10.78 4.76
C LEU A 134 -4.49 -10.84 5.32
N ASP A 135 -5.48 -10.55 4.48
CA ASP A 135 -6.87 -10.87 4.81
C ASP A 135 -7.15 -12.34 4.50
N ASP A 136 -7.21 -13.13 5.55
CA ASP A 136 -7.50 -14.57 5.54
C ASP A 136 -8.96 -14.89 5.95
N HIS A 137 -9.82 -13.86 6.01
CA HIS A 137 -11.23 -13.95 6.44
C HIS A 137 -12.22 -13.69 5.32
N LYS A 138 -11.94 -12.73 4.43
CA LYS A 138 -12.81 -12.33 3.33
C LYS A 138 -12.89 -13.41 2.26
N GLN A 139 -14.05 -13.55 1.62
CA GLN A 139 -14.17 -14.40 0.45
C GLN A 139 -13.38 -13.81 -0.72
N LEU A 140 -12.43 -14.59 -1.24
CA LEU A 140 -11.57 -14.18 -2.34
C LEU A 140 -12.35 -14.05 -3.65
N THR A 141 -11.94 -13.08 -4.47
CA THR A 141 -12.41 -12.86 -5.84
C THR A 141 -11.30 -13.15 -6.86
N ASP A 142 -11.64 -13.17 -8.15
CA ASP A 142 -10.63 -13.33 -9.20
C ASP A 142 -9.66 -12.14 -9.25
N GLU A 143 -10.11 -10.93 -8.90
CA GLU A 143 -9.31 -9.70 -8.89
C GLU A 143 -8.39 -9.57 -7.67
N ALA A 144 -8.63 -10.34 -6.60
CA ALA A 144 -7.85 -10.29 -5.37
C ALA A 144 -6.35 -10.55 -5.64
N MET A 145 -5.48 -9.82 -4.94
CA MET A 145 -4.05 -10.12 -4.90
C MET A 145 -3.82 -11.31 -3.98
N LYS A 146 -3.98 -12.51 -4.55
CA LYS A 146 -3.98 -13.78 -3.83
C LYS A 146 -2.58 -14.15 -3.35
N VAL A 147 -2.51 -14.70 -2.13
CA VAL A 147 -1.26 -15.13 -1.49
C VAL A 147 -1.36 -16.61 -1.12
N ARG A 148 -0.37 -17.40 -1.51
CA ARG A 148 -0.17 -18.76 -1.03
C ARG A 148 0.95 -18.76 0.01
N VAL A 149 0.68 -19.38 1.14
CA VAL A 149 1.60 -19.47 2.27
C VAL A 149 1.99 -20.92 2.52
N GLY A 150 3.27 -21.17 2.72
CA GLY A 150 3.82 -22.46 3.10
C GLY A 150 4.61 -22.37 4.42
N ALA A 151 5.34 -23.43 4.73
CA ALA A 151 6.09 -23.53 5.99
C ALA A 151 7.18 -22.44 6.15
N GLY A 152 7.71 -21.90 5.05
CA GLY A 152 8.76 -20.87 5.05
C GLY A 152 8.25 -19.43 4.96
N GLY A 153 6.94 -19.22 4.82
CA GLY A 153 6.35 -17.92 4.56
C GLY A 153 5.58 -17.88 3.25
N VAL A 154 5.57 -16.73 2.57
CA VAL A 154 4.89 -16.57 1.27
C VAL A 154 5.63 -17.39 0.21
N GLU A 155 4.87 -18.22 -0.53
CA GLU A 155 5.35 -18.99 -1.67
C GLU A 155 4.96 -18.36 -3.01
N LEU A 156 3.75 -17.77 -3.07
CA LEU A 156 3.23 -17.14 -4.28
C LEU A 156 2.35 -15.94 -3.91
N ILE A 157 2.59 -14.81 -4.57
CA ILE A 157 1.76 -13.61 -4.52
C ILE A 157 1.42 -13.21 -5.96
N HIS A 158 0.17 -13.42 -6.37
CA HIS A 158 -0.24 -13.13 -7.75
C HIS A 158 -1.76 -13.20 -7.93
N LYS A 159 -2.33 -12.27 -8.73
CA LYS A 159 -3.77 -12.24 -9.03
C LYS A 159 -4.28 -13.50 -9.74
N GLN A 160 -3.50 -14.09 -10.62
CA GLN A 160 -3.97 -15.19 -11.50
C GLN A 160 -3.84 -16.60 -10.87
N GLN A 161 -3.40 -16.72 -9.59
CA GLN A 161 -3.41 -18.04 -8.96
C GLN A 161 -4.84 -18.50 -8.62
N PRO A 162 -5.10 -19.82 -8.58
CA PRO A 162 -6.42 -20.34 -8.20
C PRO A 162 -6.80 -19.95 -6.77
N ILE A 163 -8.04 -19.52 -6.57
CA ILE A 163 -8.57 -19.17 -5.24
C ILE A 163 -8.41 -20.34 -4.26
N ALA A 164 -8.65 -21.58 -4.71
CA ALA A 164 -8.57 -22.77 -3.85
C ALA A 164 -7.19 -23.05 -3.24
N THR A 165 -6.12 -22.42 -3.75
CA THR A 165 -4.75 -22.57 -3.23
C THR A 165 -4.26 -21.36 -2.45
N ALA A 166 -5.05 -20.30 -2.40
CA ALA A 166 -4.71 -19.08 -1.70
C ALA A 166 -5.05 -19.18 -0.20
N ALA A 167 -4.19 -18.64 0.63
CA ALA A 167 -4.41 -18.47 2.06
C ALA A 167 -5.20 -17.20 2.39
N GLY A 168 -5.19 -16.21 1.49
CA GLY A 168 -5.86 -14.93 1.66
C GLY A 168 -5.48 -13.93 0.59
N GLU A 169 -5.88 -12.67 0.82
CA GLU A 169 -5.61 -11.51 -0.04
C GLU A 169 -4.61 -10.55 0.62
N TYR A 170 -3.58 -10.15 -0.12
CA TYR A 170 -2.73 -9.02 0.28
C TYR A 170 -3.48 -7.71 0.06
N ILE A 171 -3.59 -6.88 1.09
CA ILE A 171 -4.44 -5.70 1.11
C ILE A 171 -3.70 -4.38 0.80
N GLY A 172 -2.48 -4.45 0.29
CA GLY A 172 -1.70 -3.25 -0.05
C GLY A 172 -1.04 -2.56 1.15
N VAL A 173 -0.93 -3.22 2.31
CA VAL A 173 -0.23 -2.71 3.50
C VAL A 173 0.87 -3.67 3.91
N SER A 174 2.10 -3.18 4.04
CA SER A 174 3.25 -4.01 4.41
C SER A 174 4.29 -3.27 5.24
N LEU A 175 5.12 -4.02 5.95
CA LEU A 175 6.28 -3.50 6.66
C LEU A 175 7.56 -3.97 5.97
N ILE A 176 8.38 -3.03 5.54
CA ILE A 176 9.68 -3.23 4.91
C ILE A 176 10.74 -3.03 6.00
N PRO A 177 11.43 -4.07 6.47
CA PRO A 177 12.52 -3.89 7.42
C PRO A 177 13.81 -3.44 6.72
N THR A 178 14.68 -2.76 7.44
CA THR A 178 15.98 -2.28 6.93
C THR A 178 16.79 -3.41 6.27
N GLY A 179 16.75 -4.63 6.84
CA GLY A 179 17.51 -5.78 6.36
C GLY A 179 17.08 -6.31 4.99
N VAL A 180 15.88 -5.96 4.50
CA VAL A 180 15.34 -6.41 3.21
C VAL A 180 15.29 -5.27 2.17
N ALA A 181 15.48 -4.03 2.59
CA ALA A 181 15.28 -2.85 1.76
C ALA A 181 16.16 -2.82 0.49
N GLU A 182 17.42 -3.23 0.59
CA GLU A 182 18.33 -3.30 -0.56
C GLU A 182 17.91 -4.38 -1.56
N ASP A 183 17.52 -5.57 -1.07
CA ASP A 183 17.06 -6.67 -1.93
C ASP A 183 15.74 -6.29 -2.61
N LEU A 184 14.83 -5.62 -1.90
CA LEU A 184 13.61 -5.06 -2.49
C LEU A 184 13.93 -4.06 -3.60
N THR A 185 14.87 -3.16 -3.40
CA THR A 185 15.28 -2.18 -4.41
C THR A 185 15.77 -2.85 -5.69
N LYS A 186 16.62 -3.88 -5.55
CA LYS A 186 17.12 -4.69 -6.69
C LYS A 186 15.99 -5.46 -7.38
N ALA A 187 15.08 -6.05 -6.61
CA ALA A 187 13.94 -6.78 -7.13
C ALA A 187 12.99 -5.86 -7.92
N LEU A 188 12.70 -4.66 -7.42
CA LEU A 188 11.89 -3.65 -8.12
C LEU A 188 12.56 -3.20 -9.42
N GLU A 189 13.89 -2.95 -9.40
CA GLU A 189 14.63 -2.57 -10.59
C GLU A 189 14.60 -3.67 -11.66
N ALA A 190 14.79 -4.91 -11.27
CA ALA A 190 14.67 -6.07 -12.17
C ALA A 190 13.25 -6.20 -12.74
N THR A 191 12.22 -5.92 -11.92
CA THR A 191 10.81 -6.03 -12.29
C THR A 191 10.43 -5.00 -13.36
N TYR A 192 10.60 -3.70 -13.10
CA TYR A 192 10.21 -2.68 -14.08
C TYR A 192 11.11 -2.65 -15.32
N THR A 193 12.36 -3.09 -15.20
CA THR A 193 13.26 -3.22 -16.36
C THR A 193 12.84 -4.37 -17.28
N ARG A 194 12.30 -5.46 -16.72
CA ARG A 194 11.74 -6.58 -17.47
C ARG A 194 10.47 -6.18 -18.22
N ASP A 195 9.54 -5.52 -17.52
CA ASP A 195 8.27 -5.05 -18.08
C ASP A 195 7.69 -3.92 -17.21
N THR A 196 7.43 -2.77 -17.83
CA THR A 196 6.93 -1.56 -17.15
C THR A 196 5.46 -1.67 -16.70
N THR A 197 4.77 -2.73 -17.09
CA THR A 197 3.37 -3.00 -16.69
C THR A 197 3.25 -3.86 -15.45
N LEU A 198 4.37 -4.37 -14.92
CA LEU A 198 4.40 -5.21 -13.74
C LEU A 198 4.17 -4.41 -12.46
N TYR A 199 3.62 -5.10 -11.46
CA TYR A 199 3.34 -4.57 -10.14
C TYR A 199 4.54 -4.72 -9.20
N TYR A 200 4.58 -3.99 -8.09
CA TYR A 200 5.60 -4.21 -7.06
C TYR A 200 5.43 -5.58 -6.38
N GLU A 201 4.25 -6.17 -6.42
CA GLU A 201 4.00 -7.53 -5.96
C GLU A 201 4.75 -8.57 -6.80
N ASP A 202 5.08 -8.28 -8.05
CA ASP A 202 5.99 -9.11 -8.85
C ASP A 202 7.44 -9.06 -8.30
N ALA A 203 7.85 -7.92 -7.74
CA ALA A 203 9.12 -7.83 -7.01
C ALA A 203 9.04 -8.54 -5.65
N PHE A 204 7.91 -8.46 -4.95
CA PHE A 204 7.67 -9.25 -3.74
C PHE A 204 7.75 -10.76 -4.03
N GLN A 205 7.30 -11.21 -5.19
CA GLN A 205 7.44 -12.61 -5.59
C GLN A 205 8.92 -13.06 -5.63
N LEU A 206 9.82 -12.21 -6.12
CA LEU A 206 11.26 -12.53 -6.09
C LEU A 206 11.81 -12.65 -4.67
N LEU A 207 11.34 -11.81 -3.75
CA LEU A 207 11.70 -11.90 -2.33
C LEU A 207 11.06 -13.12 -1.65
N ALA A 208 9.84 -13.51 -2.05
CA ALA A 208 9.16 -14.71 -1.55
C ALA A 208 9.94 -15.98 -1.92
N GLU A 209 10.45 -16.07 -3.15
CA GLU A 209 11.31 -17.18 -3.62
C GLU A 209 12.62 -17.28 -2.81
N ALA A 210 13.08 -16.15 -2.26
CA ALA A 210 14.23 -16.10 -1.35
C ALA A 210 13.86 -16.33 0.14
N GLY A 211 12.59 -16.60 0.45
CA GLY A 211 12.10 -16.81 1.82
C GLY A 211 12.07 -15.54 2.68
N GLN A 212 12.06 -14.36 2.05
CA GLN A 212 12.16 -13.07 2.72
C GLN A 212 10.80 -12.41 3.02
N ILE A 213 9.66 -13.08 2.76
CA ILE A 213 8.32 -12.53 3.02
C ILE A 213 7.55 -13.39 4.03
N GLY A 214 7.05 -12.72 5.07
CA GLY A 214 6.10 -13.25 6.04
C GLY A 214 4.72 -12.60 5.91
N THR A 215 3.73 -13.16 6.60
CA THR A 215 2.36 -12.64 6.63
C THR A 215 1.92 -12.30 8.04
N VAL A 216 1.08 -11.28 8.16
CA VAL A 216 0.37 -10.93 9.39
C VAL A 216 -1.12 -10.89 9.05
N SER A 217 -1.94 -11.70 9.74
CA SER A 217 -3.39 -11.68 9.54
C SER A 217 -3.96 -10.31 9.91
N THR A 218 -4.86 -9.80 9.08
CA THR A 218 -5.61 -8.57 9.38
C THR A 218 -6.62 -8.77 10.52
N GLY A 219 -6.99 -10.03 10.77
CA GLY A 219 -8.18 -10.35 11.53
C GLY A 219 -9.47 -10.00 10.75
N PRO A 220 -10.65 -10.22 11.36
CA PRO A 220 -11.93 -9.96 10.73
C PRO A 220 -12.29 -8.46 10.77
N VAL A 221 -11.56 -7.64 10.01
CA VAL A 221 -11.77 -6.19 9.91
C VAL A 221 -12.38 -5.80 8.57
N ALA A 222 -13.13 -4.70 8.56
CA ALA A 222 -13.63 -4.12 7.31
C ALA A 222 -12.52 -3.28 6.65
N TRP A 223 -12.31 -3.52 5.36
CA TRP A 223 -11.40 -2.74 4.52
C TRP A 223 -11.85 -2.81 3.05
N THR A 224 -11.37 -1.91 2.23
CA THR A 224 -11.56 -1.96 0.78
C THR A 224 -10.45 -1.21 0.05
N GLU A 225 -10.08 -1.68 -1.13
CA GLU A 225 -9.36 -0.93 -2.14
C GLU A 225 -10.39 -0.18 -2.99
N VAL A 226 -10.17 1.10 -3.27
CA VAL A 226 -11.11 1.94 -4.02
C VAL A 226 -10.73 1.94 -5.49
N ASP A 227 -11.34 1.10 -6.26
CA ASP A 227 -11.07 0.96 -7.69
C ASP A 227 -12.18 1.47 -8.59
N ASP A 228 -13.43 1.43 -8.10
CA ASP A 228 -14.60 1.93 -8.79
C ASP A 228 -15.55 2.67 -7.84
N HIS A 229 -16.71 3.11 -8.35
CA HIS A 229 -17.69 3.86 -7.55
C HIS A 229 -18.39 3.01 -6.48
N ALA A 230 -18.50 1.69 -6.66
CA ALA A 230 -19.06 0.79 -5.64
C ALA A 230 -18.10 0.65 -4.47
N ASP A 231 -16.81 0.48 -4.77
CA ASP A 231 -15.74 0.45 -3.76
C ASP A 231 -15.66 1.78 -3.00
N TRP A 232 -15.79 2.90 -3.71
CA TRP A 232 -15.79 4.23 -3.10
C TRP A 232 -16.99 4.42 -2.15
N ALA A 233 -18.17 3.91 -2.51
CA ALA A 233 -19.33 3.92 -1.61
C ALA A 233 -19.08 3.06 -0.36
N LEU A 234 -18.46 1.88 -0.52
CA LEU A 234 -18.06 1.02 0.59
C LEU A 234 -17.00 1.69 1.48
N ALA A 235 -16.00 2.34 0.87
CA ALA A 235 -14.95 3.07 1.59
C ALA A 235 -15.52 4.16 2.50
N LYS A 236 -16.55 4.89 2.07
CA LYS A 236 -17.27 5.87 2.90
C LYS A 236 -17.89 5.21 4.12
N THR A 237 -18.56 4.08 3.94
CA THR A 237 -19.18 3.34 5.04
C THR A 237 -18.13 2.84 6.04
N ILE A 238 -16.98 2.36 5.55
CA ILE A 238 -15.88 1.90 6.42
C ILE A 238 -15.28 3.08 7.16
N ALA A 239 -14.97 4.19 6.47
CA ALA A 239 -14.34 5.37 7.05
C ALA A 239 -15.19 6.03 8.17
N GLU A 240 -16.52 5.96 8.09
CA GLU A 240 -17.42 6.43 9.16
C GLU A 240 -17.28 5.61 10.45
N GLY A 241 -16.73 4.40 10.40
CA GLY A 241 -16.51 3.50 11.54
C GLY A 241 -15.08 3.48 12.09
N LEU A 242 -14.17 4.21 11.43
CA LEU A 242 -12.76 4.32 11.84
C LEU A 242 -12.58 5.55 12.75
#